data_c02e0c7dce60c54b70d8d306d18ad9a5
#
_entry.id   c02e0c7dce60c54b70d8d306d18ad9a5
#
_cell.length_a   1.000
_cell.length_b   1.000
_cell.length_c   1.000
_cell.angle_alpha   90.00
_cell.angle_beta   90.00
_cell.angle_gamma   90.00
#
_symmetry.space_group_name_H-M   'P 1'
#
loop_
_entity.id
_entity.type
_entity.pdbx_description
1 polymer ?
#
loop_
_entity_poly.entity_id
_entity_poly.type
_entity_poly.pdbx_seq_one_letter_code
_entity_poly.pdbx_strand_id
1 'polypeptide(L)'
;METITLRIFRGDASGGKLVDYKVETFPNMVVLDAIHSIQAEQDSTIACRWNCKAAKCGSCSAEIDGKPALMCKTQVHDCKGDVITVTPMRTFPLLKDLVTDVSWNYRMAAKIPPLTPRADVAGSPFNMQQIDVDRVQEFRKCIECFLCQNVCHVLREHERTDAFFGPRQMVRIASLEMHPMDDLNRREQLKGEAGVGFCNITKCCTEVCPESIHITDNAIIPLKERVVDDYFDPVRKGLVALGLIKKSKKAPLNSVPNDLTKIIV
;
A
#
# COMPACT_ATOMS: atom_id res chain seq x y z
N MET A 1 -12.17 -0.80 36.94
CA MET A 1 -11.66 -0.93 35.57
C MET A 1 -12.87 -1.12 34.69
N GLU A 2 -12.91 -0.48 33.55
CA GLU A 2 -14.00 -0.61 32.60
C GLU A 2 -13.76 -1.90 31.78
N THR A 3 -14.83 -2.61 31.42
CA THR A 3 -14.76 -3.85 30.65
C THR A 3 -15.36 -3.61 29.28
N ILE A 4 -14.62 -3.98 28.23
CA ILE A 4 -15.07 -3.95 26.85
C ILE A 4 -15.23 -5.38 26.31
N THR A 5 -15.95 -5.51 25.21
CA THR A 5 -16.05 -6.77 24.44
C THR A 5 -15.25 -6.64 23.14
N LEU A 6 -14.22 -7.46 22.96
CA LEU A 6 -13.61 -7.68 21.64
C LEU A 6 -14.32 -8.81 20.93
N ARG A 7 -14.90 -8.50 19.77
CA ARG A 7 -15.54 -9.47 18.86
C ARG A 7 -14.57 -9.81 17.75
N ILE A 8 -13.89 -10.94 17.87
CA ILE A 8 -12.81 -11.35 16.99
C ILE A 8 -13.27 -12.42 16.02
N PHE A 9 -12.96 -12.27 14.74
CA PHE A 9 -13.14 -13.34 13.77
C PHE A 9 -12.20 -14.52 14.08
N ARG A 10 -12.78 -15.71 14.19
CA ARG A 10 -12.07 -16.97 14.44
C ARG A 10 -12.43 -17.96 13.34
N GLY A 11 -11.40 -18.47 12.65
CA GLY A 11 -11.57 -19.42 11.56
C GLY A 11 -10.42 -19.41 10.56
N ASP A 12 -10.61 -20.07 9.46
CA ASP A 12 -9.66 -20.23 8.36
C ASP A 12 -10.37 -20.18 6.99
N ALA A 13 -9.67 -20.62 5.93
CA ALA A 13 -10.22 -20.62 4.57
C ALA A 13 -11.48 -21.52 4.41
N SER A 14 -11.76 -22.45 5.32
CA SER A 14 -12.96 -23.31 5.31
C SER A 14 -14.18 -22.63 5.92
N GLY A 15 -13.99 -21.50 6.61
CA GLY A 15 -15.04 -20.70 7.25
C GLY A 15 -14.67 -20.28 8.66
N GLY A 16 -15.58 -19.52 9.28
CA GLY A 16 -15.35 -19.03 10.63
C GLY A 16 -16.52 -18.29 11.21
N LYS A 17 -16.37 -17.80 12.43
CA LYS A 17 -17.39 -17.04 13.15
C LYS A 17 -16.77 -15.93 13.99
N LEU A 18 -17.58 -14.97 14.36
CA LEU A 18 -17.22 -13.95 15.35
C LEU A 18 -17.38 -14.53 16.75
N VAL A 19 -16.38 -14.32 17.61
CA VAL A 19 -16.34 -14.79 19.00
C VAL A 19 -16.09 -13.59 19.89
N ASP A 20 -16.89 -13.47 20.96
CA ASP A 20 -16.81 -12.37 21.90
C ASP A 20 -15.90 -12.73 23.08
N TYR A 21 -14.96 -11.81 23.39
CA TYR A 21 -14.06 -11.90 24.52
C TYR A 21 -14.21 -10.64 25.37
N LYS A 22 -14.33 -10.78 26.69
CA LYS A 22 -14.37 -9.66 27.64
C LYS A 22 -12.95 -9.32 28.09
N VAL A 23 -12.60 -8.05 28.04
CA VAL A 23 -11.27 -7.56 28.40
C VAL A 23 -11.38 -6.38 29.34
N GLU A 24 -10.66 -6.40 30.46
CA GLU A 24 -10.51 -5.24 31.33
C GLU A 24 -9.59 -4.22 30.69
N THR A 25 -10.03 -2.97 30.66
CA THR A 25 -9.26 -1.88 30.03
C THR A 25 -8.34 -1.20 31.01
N PHE A 26 -7.25 -0.66 30.47
CA PHE A 26 -6.33 0.23 31.18
C PHE A 26 -6.07 1.50 30.35
N PRO A 27 -5.57 2.58 30.96
CA PRO A 27 -5.33 3.83 30.23
C PRO A 27 -4.42 3.65 29.01
N ASN A 28 -4.82 4.24 27.87
CA ASN A 28 -4.10 4.19 26.59
C ASN A 28 -3.95 2.79 25.97
N MET A 29 -4.79 1.84 26.37
CA MET A 29 -4.82 0.50 25.79
C MET A 29 -5.15 0.56 24.28
N VAL A 30 -4.36 -0.14 23.48
CA VAL A 30 -4.64 -0.33 22.04
C VAL A 30 -5.26 -1.69 21.76
N VAL A 31 -5.93 -1.82 20.62
CA VAL A 31 -6.59 -3.06 20.22
C VAL A 31 -5.64 -4.27 20.24
N LEU A 32 -4.37 -4.08 19.87
CA LEU A 32 -3.36 -5.13 19.94
C LEU A 32 -3.09 -5.60 21.36
N ASP A 33 -3.06 -4.69 22.35
CA ASP A 33 -2.88 -5.06 23.75
C ASP A 33 -4.06 -5.90 24.27
N ALA A 34 -5.28 -5.51 23.89
CA ALA A 34 -6.48 -6.27 24.23
C ALA A 34 -6.42 -7.70 23.66
N ILE A 35 -5.96 -7.89 22.40
CA ILE A 35 -5.76 -9.21 21.82
C ILE A 35 -4.70 -10.00 22.60
N HIS A 36 -3.60 -9.36 23.00
CA HIS A 36 -2.57 -10.03 23.82
C HIS A 36 -3.07 -10.45 25.20
N SER A 37 -3.90 -9.62 25.86
CA SER A 37 -4.54 -10.02 27.12
C SER A 37 -5.44 -11.25 26.93
N ILE A 38 -6.24 -11.27 25.85
CA ILE A 38 -7.06 -12.46 25.52
C ILE A 38 -6.18 -13.70 25.26
N GLN A 39 -5.08 -13.56 24.51
CA GLN A 39 -4.17 -14.67 24.25
C GLN A 39 -3.52 -15.19 25.53
N ALA A 40 -3.22 -14.33 26.49
CA ALA A 40 -2.59 -14.71 27.74
C ALA A 40 -3.55 -15.38 28.73
N GLU A 41 -4.81 -14.93 28.78
CA GLU A 41 -5.73 -15.28 29.87
C GLU A 41 -6.91 -16.16 29.44
N GLN A 42 -7.35 -16.09 28.17
CA GLN A 42 -8.58 -16.72 27.73
C GLN A 42 -8.37 -17.70 26.58
N ASP A 43 -7.66 -17.31 25.51
CA ASP A 43 -7.52 -18.13 24.30
C ASP A 43 -6.19 -17.88 23.58
N SER A 44 -5.19 -18.67 23.91
CA SER A 44 -3.85 -18.62 23.31
C SER A 44 -3.79 -19.05 21.83
N THR A 45 -4.90 -19.55 21.27
CA THR A 45 -4.94 -20.05 19.88
C THR A 45 -5.25 -18.97 18.85
N ILE A 46 -5.55 -17.73 19.28
CA ILE A 46 -5.82 -16.62 18.36
C ILE A 46 -4.58 -16.30 17.53
N ALA A 47 -4.72 -16.39 16.20
CA ALA A 47 -3.66 -16.01 15.29
C ALA A 47 -3.75 -14.53 14.93
N CYS A 48 -2.70 -13.76 15.24
CA CYS A 48 -2.52 -12.38 14.78
C CYS A 48 -1.05 -12.13 14.44
N ARG A 49 -0.81 -11.21 13.52
CA ARG A 49 0.55 -10.75 13.21
C ARG A 49 0.85 -9.47 13.96
N TRP A 50 2.04 -9.40 14.54
CA TRP A 50 2.55 -8.18 15.13
C TRP A 50 4.08 -8.21 15.21
N ASN A 51 4.73 -7.06 15.39
CA ASN A 51 6.17 -6.98 15.59
C ASN A 51 6.56 -5.74 16.42
N CYS A 52 6.52 -4.53 15.84
CA CYS A 52 7.12 -3.34 16.47
C CYS A 52 6.31 -2.70 17.60
N LYS A 53 5.00 -2.92 17.68
CA LYS A 53 4.04 -2.23 18.58
C LYS A 53 4.07 -0.69 18.54
N ALA A 54 4.68 -0.10 17.49
CA ALA A 54 4.95 1.34 17.40
C ALA A 54 4.48 1.93 16.05
N ALA A 55 3.53 1.31 15.38
CA ALA A 55 2.97 1.73 14.09
C ALA A 55 4.01 1.91 12.95
N LYS A 56 5.14 1.15 12.96
CA LYS A 56 6.24 1.30 12.01
C LYS A 56 6.49 0.10 11.09
N CYS A 57 5.96 -1.09 11.40
CA CYS A 57 6.23 -2.29 10.61
C CYS A 57 5.07 -2.76 9.73
N GLY A 58 3.86 -2.22 9.92
CA GLY A 58 2.67 -2.61 9.16
C GLY A 58 2.12 -4.03 9.42
N SER A 59 2.77 -4.85 10.26
CA SER A 59 2.41 -6.26 10.44
C SER A 59 1.03 -6.49 11.08
N CYS A 60 0.60 -5.60 11.98
CA CYS A 60 -0.64 -5.73 12.74
C CYS A 60 -1.88 -5.14 12.04
N SER A 61 -1.91 -5.18 10.72
CA SER A 61 -3.04 -4.69 9.93
C SER A 61 -4.25 -5.62 10.05
N ALA A 62 -5.42 -5.03 10.32
CA ALA A 62 -6.70 -5.72 10.40
C ALA A 62 -7.83 -4.76 10.02
N GLU A 63 -9.07 -5.24 9.97
CA GLU A 63 -10.25 -4.36 9.95
C GLU A 63 -10.79 -4.24 11.37
N ILE A 64 -10.87 -3.01 11.87
CA ILE A 64 -11.42 -2.67 13.18
C ILE A 64 -12.72 -1.89 12.95
N ASP A 65 -13.83 -2.41 13.43
CA ASP A 65 -15.19 -1.90 13.16
C ASP A 65 -15.45 -1.63 11.66
N GLY A 66 -14.96 -2.57 10.82
CA GLY A 66 -15.11 -2.52 9.37
C GLY A 66 -14.17 -1.54 8.66
N LYS A 67 -13.24 -0.89 9.37
CA LYS A 67 -12.24 0.01 8.78
C LYS A 67 -10.84 -0.60 8.85
N PRO A 68 -10.08 -0.62 7.75
CA PRO A 68 -8.68 -1.05 7.78
C PRO A 68 -7.84 -0.14 8.67
N ALA A 69 -7.18 -0.71 9.68
CA ALA A 69 -6.36 0.01 10.64
C ALA A 69 -5.23 -0.85 11.21
N LEU A 70 -4.25 -0.21 11.85
CA LEU A 70 -3.20 -0.89 12.61
C LEU A 70 -3.68 -1.15 14.04
N MET A 71 -3.75 -2.40 14.47
CA MET A 71 -4.18 -2.76 15.83
C MET A 71 -3.30 -2.12 16.91
N CYS A 72 -2.01 -1.91 16.65
CA CYS A 72 -1.09 -1.25 17.60
C CYS A 72 -1.19 0.28 17.64
N LYS A 73 -1.98 0.91 16.76
CA LYS A 73 -2.19 2.36 16.72
C LYS A 73 -3.61 2.76 17.12
N THR A 74 -4.56 1.84 17.00
CA THR A 74 -5.97 2.09 17.31
C THR A 74 -6.21 1.94 18.80
N GLN A 75 -6.54 3.03 19.47
CA GLN A 75 -6.83 3.02 20.91
C GLN A 75 -8.26 2.48 21.12
N VAL A 76 -8.43 1.71 22.18
CA VAL A 76 -9.70 1.08 22.53
C VAL A 76 -10.78 2.13 22.78
N HIS A 77 -10.43 3.22 23.46
CA HIS A 77 -11.39 4.28 23.80
C HIS A 77 -11.80 5.17 22.60
N ASP A 78 -11.05 5.13 21.47
CA ASP A 78 -11.42 5.83 20.24
C ASP A 78 -12.45 5.04 19.42
N CYS A 79 -12.66 3.76 19.74
CA CYS A 79 -13.66 2.93 19.10
C CYS A 79 -15.06 3.28 19.62
N LYS A 80 -16.05 3.14 18.75
CA LYS A 80 -17.44 3.50 19.11
C LYS A 80 -18.15 2.33 19.81
N GLY A 81 -18.56 2.54 21.06
CA GLY A 81 -19.36 1.59 21.83
C GLY A 81 -18.54 0.53 22.57
N ASP A 82 -19.25 -0.34 23.30
CA ASP A 82 -18.67 -1.33 24.21
C ASP A 82 -18.20 -2.62 23.51
N VAL A 83 -18.48 -2.75 22.21
CA VAL A 83 -18.09 -3.90 21.38
C VAL A 83 -17.24 -3.43 20.22
N ILE A 84 -15.99 -3.88 20.19
CA ILE A 84 -15.04 -3.59 19.11
C ILE A 84 -14.91 -4.84 18.26
N THR A 85 -15.25 -4.76 16.98
CA THR A 85 -15.15 -5.89 16.06
C THR A 85 -13.80 -5.88 15.34
N VAL A 86 -13.08 -7.00 15.40
CA VAL A 86 -11.79 -7.16 14.71
C VAL A 86 -11.86 -8.33 13.73
N THR A 87 -11.63 -8.04 12.45
CA THR A 87 -11.70 -9.02 11.37
C THR A 87 -10.43 -8.96 10.50
N PRO A 88 -10.09 -10.06 9.76
CA PRO A 88 -8.96 -10.04 8.84
C PRO A 88 -9.18 -9.05 7.70
N MET A 89 -8.10 -8.67 7.03
CA MET A 89 -8.14 -7.87 5.80
C MET A 89 -8.84 -8.67 4.67
N ARG A 90 -10.03 -8.24 4.25
CA ARG A 90 -10.91 -8.98 3.33
C ARG A 90 -10.37 -9.13 1.90
N THR A 91 -9.52 -8.24 1.46
CA THR A 91 -8.95 -8.28 0.09
C THR A 91 -7.97 -9.43 -0.11
N PHE A 92 -7.43 -9.99 0.97
CA PHE A 92 -6.41 -11.02 0.90
C PHE A 92 -6.92 -12.37 1.37
N PRO A 93 -6.44 -13.50 0.78
CA PRO A 93 -6.83 -14.83 1.22
C PRO A 93 -6.60 -15.04 2.72
N LEU A 94 -7.60 -15.56 3.42
CA LEU A 94 -7.52 -15.87 4.84
C LEU A 94 -6.64 -17.10 5.07
N LEU A 95 -5.69 -17.00 6.00
CA LEU A 95 -4.92 -18.12 6.49
C LEU A 95 -5.49 -18.66 7.80
N LYS A 96 -5.59 -17.81 8.82
CA LYS A 96 -6.19 -18.15 10.12
C LYS A 96 -6.52 -16.88 10.89
N ASP A 97 -7.72 -16.79 11.43
CA ASP A 97 -8.24 -15.72 12.29
C ASP A 97 -8.00 -14.33 11.71
N LEU A 98 -7.02 -13.58 12.19
CA LEU A 98 -6.65 -12.24 11.71
C LEU A 98 -5.48 -12.25 10.72
N VAL A 99 -4.97 -13.43 10.37
CA VAL A 99 -3.80 -13.59 9.50
C VAL A 99 -4.21 -13.90 8.07
N THR A 100 -3.80 -13.05 7.14
CA THR A 100 -4.07 -13.18 5.71
C THR A 100 -2.79 -13.38 4.88
N ASP A 101 -2.90 -13.95 3.68
CA ASP A 101 -1.79 -14.07 2.74
C ASP A 101 -1.62 -12.78 1.94
N VAL A 102 -0.61 -12.00 2.27
CA VAL A 102 -0.26 -10.74 1.59
C VAL A 102 0.81 -10.92 0.51
N SER A 103 1.20 -12.15 0.18
CA SER A 103 2.30 -12.46 -0.75
C SER A 103 2.11 -11.88 -2.15
N TRP A 104 0.85 -11.74 -2.61
CA TRP A 104 0.53 -11.10 -3.87
C TRP A 104 1.14 -9.69 -3.99
N ASN A 105 1.14 -8.91 -2.92
CA ASN A 105 1.70 -7.56 -2.92
C ASN A 105 3.20 -7.56 -3.23
N TYR A 106 3.93 -8.53 -2.71
CA TYR A 106 5.37 -8.68 -2.97
C TYR A 106 5.64 -9.16 -4.40
N ARG A 107 4.80 -10.07 -4.93
CA ARG A 107 4.88 -10.45 -6.35
C ARG A 107 4.65 -9.25 -7.28
N MET A 108 3.70 -8.37 -6.96
CA MET A 108 3.51 -7.13 -7.74
C MET A 108 4.66 -6.15 -7.56
N ALA A 109 5.23 -6.03 -6.38
CA ALA A 109 6.41 -5.19 -6.14
C ALA A 109 7.63 -5.67 -6.95
N ALA A 110 7.82 -6.98 -7.08
CA ALA A 110 8.92 -7.57 -7.86
C ALA A 110 8.83 -7.27 -9.37
N LYS A 111 7.62 -7.00 -9.89
CA LYS A 111 7.42 -6.59 -11.28
C LYS A 111 7.78 -5.13 -11.57
N ILE A 112 8.01 -4.32 -10.54
CA ILE A 112 8.37 -2.91 -10.69
C ILE A 112 9.89 -2.81 -10.77
N PRO A 113 10.46 -2.42 -11.92
CA PRO A 113 11.90 -2.28 -12.06
C PRO A 113 12.46 -1.26 -11.07
N PRO A 114 13.65 -1.51 -10.49
CA PRO A 114 14.27 -0.61 -9.53
C PRO A 114 14.68 0.71 -10.18
N LEU A 115 15.20 1.64 -9.37
CA LEU A 115 15.79 2.89 -9.86
C LEU A 115 16.92 2.57 -10.83
N THR A 116 16.86 3.17 -12.01
CA THR A 116 17.89 3.08 -13.05
C THR A 116 18.55 4.44 -13.18
N PRO A 117 19.76 4.65 -12.62
CA PRO A 117 20.41 5.94 -12.66
C PRO A 117 20.69 6.41 -14.09
N ARG A 118 20.49 7.69 -14.35
CA ARG A 118 20.93 8.31 -15.62
C ARG A 118 22.44 8.18 -15.78
N ALA A 119 22.91 8.08 -17.02
CA ALA A 119 24.33 7.89 -17.33
C ALA A 119 25.23 9.01 -16.79
N ASP A 120 24.71 10.24 -16.71
CA ASP A 120 25.44 11.42 -16.23
C ASP A 120 25.65 11.46 -14.70
N VAL A 121 24.91 10.63 -13.95
CA VAL A 121 25.03 10.54 -12.48
C VAL A 121 25.48 9.16 -12.00
N ALA A 122 25.64 8.20 -12.90
CA ALA A 122 26.08 6.85 -12.56
C ALA A 122 27.47 6.89 -11.92
N GLY A 123 27.63 6.26 -10.74
CA GLY A 123 28.91 6.19 -10.02
C GLY A 123 29.27 7.43 -9.19
N SER A 124 28.43 8.46 -9.13
CA SER A 124 28.60 9.64 -8.28
C SER A 124 27.56 9.70 -7.15
N PRO A 125 27.79 10.50 -6.08
CA PRO A 125 26.75 10.75 -5.08
C PRO A 125 25.48 11.32 -5.71
N PHE A 126 24.31 10.82 -5.30
CA PHE A 126 23.01 11.31 -5.78
C PHE A 126 22.64 12.64 -5.11
N ASN A 127 23.20 13.73 -5.64
CA ASN A 127 22.86 15.07 -5.19
C ASN A 127 21.54 15.51 -5.85
N MET A 128 20.52 15.79 -5.03
CA MET A 128 19.20 16.23 -5.47
C MET A 128 18.93 17.65 -5.00
N GLN A 129 18.23 18.44 -5.82
CA GLN A 129 17.68 19.71 -5.37
C GLN A 129 16.56 19.46 -4.34
N GLN A 130 16.41 20.37 -3.36
CA GLN A 130 15.41 20.21 -2.30
C GLN A 130 13.98 20.05 -2.85
N ILE A 131 13.63 20.78 -3.90
CA ILE A 131 12.33 20.68 -4.55
C ILE A 131 12.03 19.27 -5.10
N ASP A 132 13.04 18.56 -5.57
CA ASP A 132 12.90 17.18 -6.06
C ASP A 132 12.80 16.19 -4.89
N VAL A 133 13.53 16.44 -3.81
CA VAL A 133 13.40 15.66 -2.56
C VAL A 133 11.97 15.81 -2.03
N ASP A 134 11.45 17.03 -1.91
CA ASP A 134 10.13 17.31 -1.37
C ASP A 134 9.02 16.61 -2.17
N ARG A 135 9.20 16.51 -3.49
CA ARG A 135 8.24 15.83 -4.38
C ARG A 135 8.11 14.32 -4.10
N VAL A 136 9.20 13.65 -3.74
CA VAL A 136 9.24 12.17 -3.64
C VAL A 136 9.41 11.65 -2.22
N GLN A 137 9.80 12.47 -1.25
CA GLN A 137 10.09 12.02 0.11
C GLN A 137 8.88 11.46 0.85
N GLU A 138 7.68 11.95 0.55
CA GLU A 138 6.44 11.46 1.14
C GLU A 138 6.26 9.95 0.92
N PHE A 139 6.63 9.47 -0.27
CA PHE A 139 6.48 8.06 -0.64
C PHE A 139 7.37 7.11 0.16
N ARG A 140 8.49 7.62 0.71
CA ARG A 140 9.42 6.85 1.55
C ARG A 140 8.85 6.50 2.93
N LYS A 141 7.79 7.20 3.37
CA LYS A 141 7.10 6.89 4.63
C LYS A 141 6.32 5.59 4.59
N CYS A 142 6.12 5.00 3.40
CA CYS A 142 5.32 3.79 3.25
C CYS A 142 5.92 2.60 3.99
N ILE A 143 5.19 2.09 4.99
CA ILE A 143 5.57 0.95 5.85
C ILE A 143 5.04 -0.40 5.34
N GLU A 144 4.47 -0.46 4.14
CA GLU A 144 3.94 -1.68 3.51
C GLU A 144 2.89 -2.43 4.35
N CYS A 145 2.04 -1.68 5.04
CA CYS A 145 0.96 -2.24 5.85
C CYS A 145 -0.22 -2.79 5.03
N PHE A 146 -0.31 -2.45 3.76
CA PHE A 146 -1.36 -2.86 2.80
C PHE A 146 -2.80 -2.45 3.15
N LEU A 147 -3.03 -1.58 4.13
CA LEU A 147 -4.35 -1.06 4.44
C LEU A 147 -4.99 -0.35 3.24
N CYS A 148 -4.19 0.40 2.48
CA CYS A 148 -4.63 1.05 1.24
C CYS A 148 -5.03 0.06 0.14
N GLN A 149 -4.40 -1.11 0.09
CA GLN A 149 -4.79 -2.21 -0.80
C GLN A 149 -6.12 -2.82 -0.34
N ASN A 150 -6.28 -3.01 0.97
CA ASN A 150 -7.47 -3.63 1.54
C ASN A 150 -8.74 -2.76 1.37
N VAL A 151 -8.61 -1.44 1.34
CA VAL A 151 -9.76 -0.52 1.18
C VAL A 151 -10.06 -0.20 -0.28
N CYS A 152 -9.20 -0.62 -1.20
CA CYS A 152 -9.33 -0.26 -2.62
C CYS A 152 -10.53 -0.95 -3.27
N HIS A 153 -11.49 -0.18 -3.78
CA HIS A 153 -12.68 -0.72 -4.45
C HIS A 153 -12.34 -1.65 -5.61
N VAL A 154 -11.29 -1.32 -6.38
CA VAL A 154 -10.89 -2.13 -7.53
C VAL A 154 -10.38 -3.52 -7.11
N LEU A 155 -9.63 -3.58 -6.00
CA LEU A 155 -9.09 -4.85 -5.48
C LEU A 155 -10.09 -5.60 -4.61
N ARG A 156 -10.89 -4.88 -3.82
CA ARG A 156 -11.77 -5.46 -2.81
C ARG A 156 -13.13 -5.87 -3.36
N GLU A 157 -13.78 -4.97 -4.12
CA GLU A 157 -15.17 -5.19 -4.59
C GLU A 157 -15.20 -5.78 -6.01
N HIS A 158 -14.23 -5.41 -6.84
CA HIS A 158 -14.14 -5.90 -8.21
C HIS A 158 -13.11 -7.01 -8.40
N GLU A 159 -12.37 -7.38 -7.34
CA GLU A 159 -11.39 -8.46 -7.31
C GLU A 159 -10.33 -8.41 -8.45
N ARG A 160 -10.06 -7.19 -8.98
CA ARG A 160 -9.20 -7.00 -10.15
C ARG A 160 -7.71 -7.01 -9.80
N THR A 161 -7.27 -8.05 -9.09
CA THR A 161 -5.85 -8.31 -8.81
C THR A 161 -5.05 -8.71 -10.05
N ASP A 162 -5.72 -9.08 -11.12
CA ASP A 162 -5.18 -9.40 -12.44
C ASP A 162 -4.81 -8.16 -13.27
N ALA A 163 -5.53 -7.04 -13.05
CA ALA A 163 -5.48 -5.87 -13.93
C ALA A 163 -4.99 -4.58 -13.24
N PHE A 164 -4.89 -4.55 -11.93
CA PHE A 164 -4.47 -3.38 -11.17
C PHE A 164 -3.53 -3.74 -10.03
N PHE A 165 -2.34 -3.16 -10.02
CA PHE A 165 -1.34 -3.39 -8.97
C PHE A 165 -1.72 -2.79 -7.61
N GLY A 166 -2.72 -1.91 -7.57
CA GLY A 166 -3.22 -1.30 -6.37
C GLY A 166 -2.44 -0.07 -5.87
N PRO A 167 -3.04 0.68 -4.92
CA PRO A 167 -2.51 1.98 -4.50
C PRO A 167 -1.11 1.93 -3.89
N ARG A 168 -0.76 0.87 -3.13
CA ARG A 168 0.59 0.71 -2.58
C ARG A 168 1.64 0.67 -3.69
N GLN A 169 1.38 -0.07 -4.77
CA GLN A 169 2.32 -0.19 -5.87
C GLN A 169 2.37 1.08 -6.71
N MET A 170 1.26 1.83 -6.81
CA MET A 170 1.27 3.17 -7.42
C MET A 170 2.18 4.13 -6.66
N VAL A 171 2.18 4.10 -5.32
CA VAL A 171 3.14 4.87 -4.49
C VAL A 171 4.59 4.47 -4.82
N ARG A 172 4.87 3.18 -4.96
CA ARG A 172 6.22 2.70 -5.33
C ARG A 172 6.63 3.18 -6.73
N ILE A 173 5.75 3.04 -7.71
CA ILE A 173 6.01 3.50 -9.08
C ILE A 173 6.20 5.02 -9.10
N ALA A 174 5.37 5.80 -8.37
CA ALA A 174 5.47 7.23 -8.28
C ALA A 174 6.84 7.68 -7.71
N SER A 175 7.31 7.01 -6.66
CA SER A 175 8.62 7.30 -6.06
C SER A 175 9.79 7.13 -7.03
N LEU A 176 9.64 6.27 -8.03
CA LEU A 176 10.65 6.00 -9.06
C LEU A 176 10.42 6.87 -10.30
N GLU A 177 9.19 6.89 -10.84
CA GLU A 177 8.86 7.65 -12.05
C GLU A 177 9.07 9.17 -11.89
N MET A 178 8.88 9.69 -10.68
CA MET A 178 9.10 11.10 -10.34
C MET A 178 10.51 11.41 -9.85
N HIS A 179 11.37 10.40 -9.66
CA HIS A 179 12.73 10.60 -9.19
C HIS A 179 13.57 11.28 -10.29
N PRO A 180 14.25 12.39 -10.00
CA PRO A 180 14.97 13.19 -11.03
C PRO A 180 16.16 12.44 -11.63
N MET A 181 16.71 11.47 -10.92
CA MET A 181 17.86 10.69 -11.35
C MET A 181 17.51 9.35 -11.97
N ASP A 182 16.23 9.02 -12.06
CA ASP A 182 15.75 7.80 -12.69
C ASP A 182 15.54 8.02 -14.19
N ASP A 183 16.20 7.22 -15.01
CA ASP A 183 16.11 7.31 -16.48
C ASP A 183 15.04 6.41 -17.08
N LEU A 184 14.43 5.53 -16.29
CA LEU A 184 13.49 4.55 -16.80
C LEU A 184 12.08 5.12 -16.97
N ASN A 185 11.50 4.92 -18.15
CA ASN A 185 10.11 5.28 -18.45
C ASN A 185 9.17 4.11 -18.09
N ARG A 186 8.40 4.25 -17.02
CA ARG A 186 7.42 3.23 -16.57
C ARG A 186 6.00 3.47 -17.05
N ARG A 187 5.77 4.44 -17.94
CA ARG A 187 4.41 4.84 -18.36
C ARG A 187 3.70 3.78 -19.18
N GLU A 188 4.46 2.99 -19.96
CA GLU A 188 3.89 1.84 -20.65
C GLU A 188 3.40 0.76 -19.67
N GLN A 189 4.20 0.46 -18.62
CA GLN A 189 3.78 -0.43 -17.55
C GLN A 189 2.56 0.11 -16.79
N LEU A 190 2.52 1.42 -16.50
CA LEU A 190 1.39 2.09 -15.85
C LEU A 190 0.11 1.97 -16.66
N LYS A 191 0.18 2.20 -17.99
CA LYS A 191 -0.94 2.08 -18.90
C LYS A 191 -1.44 0.64 -19.04
N GLY A 192 -0.51 -0.31 -19.11
CA GLY A 192 -0.79 -1.73 -19.36
C GLY A 192 -0.91 -2.52 -18.05
N GLU A 193 0.14 -3.24 -17.71
CA GLU A 193 0.16 -4.24 -16.62
C GLU A 193 -0.21 -3.69 -15.25
N ALA A 194 0.31 -2.51 -14.90
CA ALA A 194 0.03 -1.90 -13.60
C ALA A 194 -1.37 -1.29 -13.49
N GLY A 195 -2.04 -1.04 -14.61
CA GLY A 195 -3.45 -0.72 -14.68
C GLY A 195 -3.88 0.56 -14.00
N VAL A 196 -3.09 1.64 -14.07
CA VAL A 196 -3.42 2.92 -13.40
C VAL A 196 -4.78 3.47 -13.82
N GLY A 197 -5.26 3.11 -15.02
CA GLY A 197 -6.57 3.49 -15.56
C GLY A 197 -7.75 2.99 -14.73
N PHE A 198 -7.63 1.86 -14.04
CA PHE A 198 -8.71 1.28 -13.23
C PHE A 198 -9.03 2.07 -11.96
N CYS A 199 -8.10 2.91 -11.46
CA CYS A 199 -8.36 3.71 -10.28
C CYS A 199 -9.44 4.77 -10.55
N ASN A 200 -10.50 4.78 -9.75
CA ASN A 200 -11.62 5.73 -9.83
C ASN A 200 -11.50 6.96 -8.91
N ILE A 201 -10.33 7.16 -8.29
CA ILE A 201 -9.98 8.37 -7.50
C ILE A 201 -10.92 8.61 -6.29
N THR A 202 -11.40 7.55 -5.63
CA THR A 202 -12.29 7.67 -4.45
C THR A 202 -11.56 8.13 -3.17
N LYS A 203 -10.23 8.22 -3.17
CA LYS A 203 -9.37 8.66 -2.05
C LYS A 203 -9.38 7.76 -0.80
N CYS A 204 -10.15 6.69 -0.75
CA CYS A 204 -10.20 5.77 0.40
C CYS A 204 -8.82 5.24 0.82
N CYS A 205 -7.91 5.03 -0.13
CA CYS A 205 -6.54 4.62 0.16
C CYS A 205 -5.72 5.70 0.89
N THR A 206 -5.96 6.98 0.61
CA THR A 206 -5.34 8.11 1.31
C THR A 206 -5.86 8.20 2.76
N GLU A 207 -7.16 8.02 2.95
CA GLU A 207 -7.82 8.14 4.26
C GLU A 207 -7.32 7.11 5.28
N VAL A 208 -7.05 5.87 4.84
CA VAL A 208 -6.60 4.79 5.75
C VAL A 208 -5.08 4.75 5.94
N CYS A 209 -4.32 5.62 5.30
CA CYS A 209 -2.86 5.58 5.39
C CYS A 209 -2.35 6.00 6.77
N PRO A 210 -1.73 5.10 7.56
CA PRO A 210 -1.25 5.43 8.90
C PRO A 210 -0.07 6.41 8.92
N GLU A 211 0.63 6.55 7.79
CA GLU A 211 1.74 7.48 7.59
C GLU A 211 1.31 8.77 6.85
N SER A 212 0.00 8.97 6.68
CA SER A 212 -0.59 10.18 6.06
C SER A 212 -0.05 10.50 4.67
N ILE A 213 0.21 9.45 3.87
CA ILE A 213 0.64 9.63 2.48
C ILE A 213 -0.58 10.02 1.63
N HIS A 214 -0.48 11.11 0.90
CA HIS A 214 -1.51 11.57 -0.05
C HIS A 214 -1.48 10.72 -1.34
N ILE A 215 -1.81 9.42 -1.19
CA ILE A 215 -1.65 8.40 -2.24
C ILE A 215 -2.35 8.80 -3.53
N THR A 216 -3.58 9.28 -3.43
CA THR A 216 -4.37 9.65 -4.61
C THR A 216 -3.81 10.90 -5.27
N ASP A 217 -3.64 11.99 -4.48
CA ASP A 217 -3.31 13.30 -5.03
C ASP A 217 -1.84 13.39 -5.49
N ASN A 218 -0.91 12.86 -4.70
CA ASN A 218 0.51 13.00 -4.99
C ASN A 218 1.11 11.86 -5.82
N ALA A 219 0.50 10.66 -5.81
CA ALA A 219 0.98 9.53 -6.60
C ALA A 219 0.07 9.20 -7.77
N ILE A 220 -1.20 8.80 -7.54
CA ILE A 220 -2.04 8.22 -8.58
C ILE A 220 -2.42 9.24 -9.65
N ILE A 221 -2.90 10.42 -9.27
CA ILE A 221 -3.32 11.46 -10.22
C ILE A 221 -2.14 11.86 -11.12
N PRO A 222 -0.95 12.25 -10.59
CA PRO A 222 0.17 12.58 -11.45
C PRO A 222 0.65 11.43 -12.36
N LEU A 223 0.51 10.16 -11.92
CA LEU A 223 0.83 9.02 -12.78
C LEU A 223 -0.19 8.88 -13.93
N LYS A 224 -1.49 9.10 -13.66
CA LYS A 224 -2.53 9.10 -14.70
C LYS A 224 -2.29 10.21 -15.71
N GLU A 225 -2.00 11.44 -15.25
CA GLU A 225 -1.70 12.59 -16.13
C GLU A 225 -0.52 12.29 -17.06
N ARG A 226 0.57 11.71 -16.55
CA ARG A 226 1.72 11.30 -17.37
C ARG A 226 1.35 10.29 -18.46
N VAL A 227 0.46 9.35 -18.15
CA VAL A 227 -0.03 8.38 -19.14
C VAL A 227 -0.93 9.07 -20.17
N VAL A 228 -1.81 9.97 -19.75
CA VAL A 228 -2.67 10.74 -20.67
C VAL A 228 -1.83 11.57 -21.62
N ASP A 229 -0.88 12.32 -21.12
CA ASP A 229 0.04 13.17 -21.89
C ASP A 229 0.76 12.40 -22.99
N ASP A 230 1.25 11.21 -22.69
CA ASP A 230 2.06 10.45 -23.67
C ASP A 230 1.21 9.64 -24.65
N TYR A 231 0.04 9.14 -24.24
CA TYR A 231 -0.72 8.17 -25.05
C TYR A 231 -2.05 8.68 -25.58
N PHE A 232 -2.65 9.69 -24.94
CA PHE A 232 -4.03 10.09 -25.25
C PHE A 232 -4.19 11.56 -25.64
N ASP A 233 -3.24 12.46 -25.31
CA ASP A 233 -3.31 13.87 -25.67
C ASP A 233 -2.95 14.09 -27.17
N PRO A 234 -3.92 14.43 -28.04
CA PRO A 234 -3.68 14.66 -29.45
C PRO A 234 -2.91 15.95 -29.73
N VAL A 235 -3.11 16.99 -28.89
CA VAL A 235 -2.43 18.28 -29.03
C VAL A 235 -0.95 18.11 -28.75
N ARG A 236 -0.61 17.46 -27.63
CA ARG A 236 0.78 17.16 -27.27
C ARG A 236 1.45 16.30 -28.34
N LYS A 237 0.76 15.27 -28.85
CA LYS A 237 1.30 14.43 -29.94
C LYS A 237 1.58 15.25 -31.21
N GLY A 238 0.69 16.16 -31.58
CA GLY A 238 0.89 17.08 -32.70
C GLY A 238 2.09 17.99 -32.50
N LEU A 239 2.23 18.60 -31.32
CA LEU A 239 3.36 19.47 -30.98
C LEU A 239 4.69 18.73 -30.95
N VAL A 240 4.71 17.48 -30.48
CA VAL A 240 5.90 16.61 -30.54
C VAL A 240 6.26 16.28 -31.97
N ALA A 241 5.27 15.94 -32.83
CA ALA A 241 5.49 15.64 -34.23
C ALA A 241 6.04 16.84 -35.02
N LEU A 242 5.62 18.06 -34.64
CA LEU A 242 6.12 19.33 -35.21
C LEU A 242 7.49 19.76 -34.62
N GLY A 243 8.04 19.00 -33.66
CA GLY A 243 9.32 19.35 -33.02
C GLY A 243 9.24 20.52 -32.04
N LEU A 244 8.06 21.03 -31.73
CA LEU A 244 7.84 22.17 -30.84
C LEU A 244 7.96 21.77 -29.35
N ILE A 245 7.72 20.52 -29.00
CA ILE A 245 7.88 19.97 -27.66
C ILE A 245 8.76 18.71 -27.73
N LYS A 246 9.68 18.56 -26.81
CA LYS A 246 10.55 17.36 -26.72
C LYS A 246 9.76 16.17 -26.16
N LYS A 247 9.90 15.02 -26.79
CA LYS A 247 9.45 13.74 -26.23
C LYS A 247 10.19 13.45 -24.92
N SER A 248 9.57 12.70 -24.00
CA SER A 248 10.25 12.27 -22.76
C SER A 248 11.61 11.66 -23.09
N LYS A 249 12.66 12.08 -22.38
CA LYS A 249 14.03 11.58 -22.59
C LYS A 249 14.31 10.27 -21.87
N LYS A 250 13.37 9.78 -21.03
CA LYS A 250 13.58 8.55 -20.27
C LYS A 250 13.65 7.33 -21.18
N ALA A 251 14.57 6.42 -20.85
CA ALA A 251 14.78 5.17 -21.56
C ALA A 251 13.53 4.26 -21.52
N PRO A 252 13.22 3.52 -22.60
CA PRO A 252 12.08 2.59 -22.59
C PRO A 252 12.31 1.44 -21.60
N LEU A 253 11.22 0.88 -21.06
CA LEU A 253 11.25 -0.21 -20.08
C LEU A 253 12.09 -1.42 -20.55
N ASN A 254 12.01 -1.73 -21.84
CA ASN A 254 12.72 -2.87 -22.47
C ASN A 254 14.26 -2.69 -22.55
N SER A 255 14.79 -1.52 -22.19
CA SER A 255 16.25 -1.27 -22.15
C SER A 255 16.90 -1.79 -20.86
N VAL A 256 16.13 -2.21 -19.87
CA VAL A 256 16.67 -2.81 -18.64
C VAL A 256 16.97 -4.28 -18.91
N PRO A 257 18.22 -4.74 -18.68
CA PRO A 257 18.53 -6.17 -18.81
C PRO A 257 17.61 -7.00 -17.88
N ASN A 258 17.01 -8.06 -18.42
CA ASN A 258 16.14 -8.99 -17.67
C ASN A 258 16.87 -9.80 -16.56
N ASP A 259 18.09 -9.44 -16.23
CA ASP A 259 18.96 -10.20 -15.33
C ASP A 259 18.83 -9.82 -13.84
N LEU A 260 17.62 -9.33 -13.45
CA LEU A 260 17.29 -9.03 -12.05
C LEU A 260 17.16 -10.30 -11.19
N THR A 261 17.19 -11.49 -11.78
CA THR A 261 17.19 -12.76 -11.03
C THR A 261 18.49 -13.02 -10.26
N LYS A 262 19.54 -12.26 -10.49
CA LYS A 262 20.84 -12.40 -9.81
C LYS A 262 21.04 -11.50 -8.58
N ILE A 263 20.06 -10.65 -8.24
CA ILE A 263 20.20 -9.69 -7.11
C ILE A 263 19.45 -10.18 -5.85
N ILE A 264 18.75 -11.30 -5.93
CA ILE A 264 18.11 -11.91 -4.76
C ILE A 264 18.87 -13.19 -4.40
N VAL A 265 19.98 -13.03 -3.73
CA VAL A 265 20.60 -14.04 -2.86
C VAL A 265 20.86 -13.37 -1.52
#